data_826ef0f1fbfc74fcf870b4e4da9dcba6
#
_entry.id   826ef0f1fbfc74fcf870b4e4da9dcba6
#
_cell.length_a   1.000
_cell.length_b   1.000
_cell.length_c   1.000
_cell.angle_alpha   90.00
_cell.angle_beta   90.00
_cell.angle_gamma   90.00
#
_symmetry.space_group_name_H-M   'P 1'
#
loop_
_entity.id
_entity.type
_entity.pdbx_description
1 polymer ?
#
loop_
_entity_poly.entity_id
_entity_poly.type
_entity_poly.pdbx_seq_one_letter_code
_entity_poly.pdbx_strand_id
1 'polypeptide(L)'
;PWGLGVLRGAPAIGALMMSIVLTRWPIQRRAGRHMFMAVAVYGVCMIVFGLSTVFAISLLALAVSGSADMVSVVIRQSLVQLDTPDEMRGRVSAVNSIFIGASNQLGEFESGATAALLGPVGSVVLGGLGTLLVAALWMRWFPALARRDRLQE
;
A
#
# COMPACT_ATOMS: atom_id res chain seq x y z
N PRO A 1 16.51 14.35 -16.40
CA PRO A 1 15.34 13.67 -17.01
C PRO A 1 15.32 12.16 -16.71
N TRP A 2 16.44 11.44 -16.85
CA TRP A 2 16.53 10.00 -16.58
C TRP A 2 16.32 9.66 -15.08
N GLY A 3 16.77 10.51 -14.16
CA GLY A 3 16.60 10.31 -12.72
C GLY A 3 15.13 10.25 -12.27
N LEU A 4 14.27 11.09 -12.87
CA LEU A 4 12.82 11.05 -12.65
C LEU A 4 12.20 9.76 -13.15
N GLY A 5 12.64 9.24 -14.29
CA GLY A 5 12.19 7.95 -14.80
C GLY A 5 12.55 6.79 -13.87
N VAL A 6 13.79 6.79 -13.34
CA VAL A 6 14.24 5.78 -12.38
C VAL A 6 13.45 5.85 -11.08
N LEU A 7 13.22 7.04 -10.53
CA LEU A 7 12.38 7.22 -9.32
C LEU A 7 10.94 6.75 -9.54
N ARG A 8 10.34 7.06 -10.69
CA ARG A 8 9.00 6.59 -11.03
C ARG A 8 8.92 5.07 -11.20
N GLY A 9 9.98 4.44 -11.70
CA GLY A 9 10.08 3.00 -11.85
C GLY A 9 10.39 2.24 -10.56
N ALA A 10 10.96 2.90 -9.55
CA ALA A 10 11.41 2.25 -8.32
C ALA A 10 10.29 1.50 -7.57
N PRO A 11 9.08 2.03 -7.37
CA PRO A 11 8.00 1.29 -6.72
C PRO A 11 7.59 0.04 -7.52
N ALA A 12 7.56 0.13 -8.85
CA ALA A 12 7.22 -0.99 -9.71
C ALA A 12 8.26 -2.12 -9.62
N ILE A 13 9.53 -1.78 -9.55
CA ILE A 13 10.62 -2.75 -9.35
C ILE A 13 10.48 -3.41 -7.97
N GLY A 14 10.24 -2.62 -6.93
CA GLY A 14 9.99 -3.13 -5.58
C GLY A 14 8.80 -4.07 -5.51
N ALA A 15 7.68 -3.71 -6.14
CA ALA A 15 6.48 -4.54 -6.22
C ALA A 15 6.74 -5.84 -6.98
N LEU A 16 7.46 -5.79 -8.10
CA LEU A 16 7.84 -6.97 -8.89
C LEU A 16 8.71 -7.93 -8.09
N MET A 17 9.75 -7.43 -7.42
CA MET A 17 10.61 -8.24 -6.57
C MET A 17 9.80 -8.89 -5.44
N MET A 18 8.92 -8.15 -4.78
CA MET A 18 8.08 -8.66 -3.71
C MET A 18 7.08 -9.70 -4.22
N SER A 19 6.51 -9.53 -5.42
CA SER A 19 5.61 -10.52 -6.02
C SER A 19 6.30 -11.86 -6.24
N ILE A 20 7.56 -11.84 -6.69
CA ILE A 20 8.38 -13.05 -6.85
C ILE A 20 8.64 -13.71 -5.48
N VAL A 21 8.97 -12.91 -4.46
CA VAL A 21 9.18 -13.40 -3.10
C VAL A 21 7.90 -14.06 -2.56
N LEU A 22 6.76 -13.41 -2.70
CA LEU A 22 5.46 -13.94 -2.24
C LEU A 22 5.02 -15.19 -2.98
N THR A 23 5.42 -15.36 -4.25
CA THR A 23 5.16 -16.59 -5.01
C THR A 23 5.96 -17.76 -4.45
N ARG A 24 7.20 -17.52 -4.00
CA ARG A 24 8.07 -18.56 -3.42
C ARG A 24 7.78 -18.82 -1.94
N TRP A 25 7.42 -17.78 -1.19
CA TRP A 25 7.10 -17.82 0.24
C TRP A 25 5.76 -17.13 0.52
N PRO A 26 4.63 -17.81 0.26
CA PRO A 26 3.32 -17.24 0.46
C PRO A 26 3.05 -16.94 1.95
N ILE A 27 2.41 -15.82 2.22
CA ILE A 27 1.98 -15.46 3.57
C ILE A 27 0.75 -16.29 3.92
N GLN A 28 0.95 -17.33 4.74
CA GLN A 28 -0.12 -18.24 5.15
C GLN A 28 -0.66 -17.95 6.56
N ARG A 29 0.11 -17.25 7.39
CA ARG A 29 -0.22 -16.97 8.78
C ARG A 29 -0.12 -15.47 9.08
N ARG A 30 -0.94 -15.01 10.05
CA ARG A 30 -0.95 -13.62 10.54
C ARG A 30 -1.15 -12.59 9.43
N ALA A 31 -2.01 -12.90 8.45
CA ALA A 31 -2.24 -12.08 7.28
C ALA A 31 -2.63 -10.63 7.64
N GLY A 32 -3.53 -10.45 8.60
CA GLY A 32 -3.93 -9.13 9.07
C GLY A 32 -2.76 -8.30 9.63
N ARG A 33 -1.89 -8.94 10.44
CA ARG A 33 -0.73 -8.25 11.00
C ARG A 33 0.27 -7.85 9.91
N HIS A 34 0.55 -8.73 8.95
CA HIS A 34 1.43 -8.41 7.82
C HIS A 34 0.87 -7.29 6.95
N MET A 35 -0.45 -7.26 6.74
CA MET A 35 -1.11 -6.17 6.01
C MET A 35 -0.90 -4.82 6.71
N PHE A 36 -1.16 -4.74 8.01
CA PHE A 36 -0.97 -3.49 8.76
C PHE A 36 0.49 -3.07 8.85
N MET A 37 1.41 -4.02 9.02
CA MET A 37 2.84 -3.74 8.97
C MET A 37 3.26 -3.20 7.60
N ALA A 38 2.76 -3.77 6.51
CA ALA A 38 3.03 -3.31 5.17
C ALA A 38 2.53 -1.86 4.96
N VAL A 39 1.32 -1.55 5.40
CA VAL A 39 0.76 -0.19 5.33
C VAL A 39 1.58 0.79 6.17
N ALA A 40 2.02 0.40 7.37
CA ALA A 40 2.88 1.23 8.21
C ALA A 40 4.24 1.48 7.57
N VAL A 41 4.87 0.44 7.01
CA VAL A 41 6.15 0.57 6.27
C VAL A 41 5.97 1.51 5.08
N TYR A 42 4.88 1.38 4.33
CA TYR A 42 4.57 2.29 3.22
C TYR A 42 4.51 3.75 3.70
N GLY A 43 3.76 4.03 4.77
CA GLY A 43 3.65 5.38 5.34
C GLY A 43 5.00 5.96 5.78
N VAL A 44 5.82 5.16 6.46
CA VAL A 44 7.19 5.57 6.85
C VAL A 44 8.06 5.85 5.63
N CYS A 45 8.01 4.99 4.61
CA CYS A 45 8.77 5.19 3.37
C CYS A 45 8.37 6.48 2.65
N MET A 46 7.09 6.86 2.66
CA MET A 46 6.62 8.12 2.09
C MET A 46 7.17 9.33 2.85
N ILE A 47 7.22 9.28 4.18
CA ILE A 47 7.81 10.34 4.99
C ILE A 47 9.32 10.45 4.71
N VAL A 48 10.03 9.33 4.68
CA VAL A 48 11.47 9.30 4.36
C VAL A 48 11.71 9.85 2.96
N PHE A 49 10.91 9.46 1.97
CA PHE A 49 11.01 9.98 0.62
C PHE A 49 10.78 11.49 0.55
N GLY A 50 9.74 11.99 1.26
CA GLY A 50 9.42 13.43 1.27
C GLY A 50 10.49 14.29 1.94
N LEU A 51 11.17 13.78 2.95
CA LEU A 51 12.22 14.50 3.68
C LEU A 51 13.62 14.26 3.13
N SER A 52 13.82 13.25 2.30
CA SER A 52 15.13 12.90 1.78
C SER A 52 15.59 13.87 0.69
N THR A 53 16.83 14.34 0.83
CA THR A 53 17.55 15.12 -0.18
C THR A 53 18.56 14.26 -0.97
N VAL A 54 18.73 12.99 -0.55
CA VAL A 54 19.69 12.06 -1.16
C VAL A 54 18.96 11.14 -2.11
N PHE A 55 19.38 11.13 -3.38
CA PHE A 55 18.75 10.33 -4.45
C PHE A 55 18.67 8.82 -4.12
N ALA A 56 19.77 8.26 -3.58
CA ALA A 56 19.81 6.84 -3.21
C ALA A 56 18.81 6.47 -2.12
N ILE A 57 18.63 7.32 -1.10
CA ILE A 57 17.67 7.13 -0.03
C ILE A 57 16.24 7.23 -0.59
N SER A 58 15.96 8.21 -1.43
CA SER A 58 14.67 8.38 -2.11
C SER A 58 14.33 7.16 -2.97
N LEU A 59 15.31 6.64 -3.73
CA LEU A 59 15.14 5.46 -4.56
C LEU A 59 14.81 4.21 -3.73
N LEU A 60 15.57 3.98 -2.64
CA LEU A 60 15.33 2.87 -1.73
C LEU A 60 13.96 2.98 -1.03
N ALA A 61 13.61 4.18 -0.54
CA ALA A 61 12.31 4.41 0.08
C ALA A 61 11.15 4.10 -0.87
N LEU A 62 11.25 4.52 -2.12
CA LEU A 62 10.24 4.23 -3.15
C LEU A 62 10.18 2.73 -3.51
N ALA A 63 11.33 2.05 -3.64
CA ALA A 63 11.36 0.62 -3.91
C ALA A 63 10.76 -0.19 -2.74
N VAL A 64 11.09 0.15 -1.49
CA VAL A 64 10.52 -0.48 -0.30
C VAL A 64 9.03 -0.18 -0.18
N SER A 65 8.58 1.04 -0.49
CA SER A 65 7.15 1.38 -0.50
C SER A 65 6.36 0.54 -1.50
N GLY A 66 6.88 0.34 -2.71
CA GLY A 66 6.26 -0.52 -3.71
C GLY A 66 6.19 -1.98 -3.28
N SER A 67 7.23 -2.48 -2.60
CA SER A 67 7.24 -3.82 -2.00
C SER A 67 6.17 -3.96 -0.91
N ALA A 68 6.06 -2.97 -0.03
CA ALA A 68 5.07 -2.94 1.04
C ALA A 68 3.63 -2.86 0.49
N ASP A 69 3.42 -2.02 -0.52
CA ASP A 69 2.11 -1.92 -1.18
C ASP A 69 1.71 -3.26 -1.81
N MET A 70 2.63 -3.94 -2.49
CA MET A 70 2.35 -5.26 -3.08
C MET A 70 1.93 -6.29 -2.03
N VAL A 71 2.56 -6.33 -0.87
CA VAL A 71 2.15 -7.20 0.25
C VAL A 71 0.71 -6.88 0.67
N SER A 72 0.40 -5.60 0.86
CA SER A 72 -0.94 -5.15 1.25
C SER A 72 -2.00 -5.52 0.20
N VAL A 73 -1.71 -5.30 -1.07
CA VAL A 73 -2.61 -5.62 -2.19
C VAL A 73 -2.90 -7.11 -2.27
N VAL A 74 -1.86 -7.94 -2.20
CA VAL A 74 -2.01 -9.41 -2.26
C VAL A 74 -2.86 -9.92 -1.10
N ILE A 75 -2.61 -9.46 0.12
CA ILE A 75 -3.38 -9.88 1.29
C ILE A 75 -4.85 -9.44 1.16
N ARG A 76 -5.11 -8.19 0.79
CA ARG A 76 -6.49 -7.66 0.63
C ARG A 76 -7.25 -8.43 -0.43
N GLN A 77 -6.64 -8.66 -1.59
CA GLN A 77 -7.28 -9.41 -2.68
C GLN A 77 -7.54 -10.86 -2.29
N SER A 78 -6.59 -11.50 -1.62
CA SER A 78 -6.77 -12.86 -1.12
C SER A 78 -7.91 -12.97 -0.12
N LEU A 79 -8.02 -12.04 0.84
CA LEU A 79 -9.12 -12.00 1.80
C LEU A 79 -10.47 -11.82 1.11
N VAL A 80 -10.58 -10.90 0.16
CA VAL A 80 -11.82 -10.68 -0.59
C VAL A 80 -12.23 -11.92 -1.37
N GLN A 81 -11.29 -12.61 -2.01
CA GLN A 81 -11.58 -13.82 -2.78
C GLN A 81 -11.96 -15.01 -1.90
N LEU A 82 -11.31 -15.18 -0.75
CA LEU A 82 -11.58 -16.28 0.18
C LEU A 82 -12.92 -16.11 0.91
N ASP A 83 -13.26 -14.88 1.27
CA ASP A 83 -14.52 -14.57 1.98
C ASP A 83 -15.72 -14.47 1.02
N THR A 84 -15.51 -14.57 -0.30
CA THR A 84 -16.57 -14.46 -1.30
C THR A 84 -16.92 -15.82 -1.88
N PRO A 85 -18.21 -16.25 -1.87
CA PRO A 85 -18.67 -17.45 -2.55
C PRO A 85 -18.34 -17.42 -4.05
N ASP A 86 -18.02 -18.58 -4.64
CA ASP A 86 -17.57 -18.69 -6.04
C ASP A 86 -18.55 -18.05 -7.04
N GLU A 87 -19.86 -18.19 -6.79
CA GLU A 87 -20.91 -17.63 -7.61
C GLU A 87 -20.94 -16.09 -7.66
N MET A 88 -20.38 -15.44 -6.63
CA MET A 88 -20.39 -13.98 -6.49
C MET A 88 -19.02 -13.33 -6.74
N ARG A 89 -17.97 -14.11 -6.92
CA ARG A 89 -16.59 -13.58 -7.06
C ARG A 89 -16.47 -12.55 -8.17
N GLY A 90 -17.08 -12.78 -9.32
CA GLY A 90 -17.05 -11.82 -10.43
C GLY A 90 -17.71 -10.50 -10.11
N ARG A 91 -18.86 -10.53 -9.45
CA ARG A 91 -19.62 -9.32 -9.05
C ARG A 91 -18.89 -8.54 -7.98
N VAL A 92 -18.38 -9.23 -6.96
CA VAL A 92 -17.61 -8.60 -5.87
C VAL A 92 -16.32 -7.99 -6.41
N SER A 93 -15.60 -8.69 -7.31
CA SER A 93 -14.40 -8.16 -7.95
C SER A 93 -14.68 -6.91 -8.79
N ALA A 94 -15.79 -6.88 -9.53
CA ALA A 94 -16.18 -5.71 -10.31
C ALA A 94 -16.47 -4.49 -9.42
N VAL A 95 -17.25 -4.67 -8.34
CA VAL A 95 -17.54 -3.62 -7.37
C VAL A 95 -16.26 -3.14 -6.68
N ASN A 96 -15.41 -4.08 -6.25
CA ASN A 96 -14.13 -3.76 -5.61
C ASN A 96 -13.21 -2.93 -6.54
N SER A 97 -13.18 -3.27 -7.84
CA SER A 97 -12.39 -2.52 -8.84
C SER A 97 -12.89 -1.08 -9.02
N ILE A 98 -14.22 -0.88 -8.99
CA ILE A 98 -14.82 0.46 -9.05
C ILE A 98 -14.43 1.28 -7.81
N PHE A 99 -14.52 0.69 -6.62
CA PHE A 99 -14.11 1.36 -5.37
C PHE A 99 -12.63 1.70 -5.35
N ILE A 100 -11.77 0.78 -5.79
CA ILE A 100 -10.32 1.03 -5.88
C ILE A 100 -10.04 2.17 -6.88
N GLY A 101 -10.66 2.13 -8.07
CA GLY A 101 -10.51 3.17 -9.07
C GLY A 101 -10.95 4.55 -8.57
N ALA A 102 -12.13 4.63 -7.95
CA ALA A 102 -12.64 5.87 -7.39
C ALA A 102 -11.75 6.39 -6.25
N SER A 103 -11.29 5.50 -5.36
CA SER A 103 -10.38 5.86 -4.26
C SER A 103 -9.04 6.38 -4.77
N ASN A 104 -8.49 5.78 -5.83
CA ASN A 104 -7.24 6.24 -6.45
C ASN A 104 -7.41 7.65 -7.03
N GLN A 105 -8.48 7.90 -7.79
CA GLN A 105 -8.74 9.22 -8.36
C GLN A 105 -8.97 10.29 -7.29
N LEU A 106 -9.69 9.95 -6.21
CA LEU A 106 -9.87 10.86 -5.08
C LEU A 106 -8.54 11.15 -4.38
N GLY A 107 -7.70 10.13 -4.19
CA GLY A 107 -6.36 10.28 -3.61
C GLY A 107 -5.43 11.13 -4.49
N GLU A 108 -5.49 11.00 -5.81
CA GLU A 108 -4.75 11.85 -6.75
C GLU A 108 -5.21 13.31 -6.67
N PHE A 109 -6.52 13.53 -6.60
CA PHE A 109 -7.08 14.87 -6.42
C PHE A 109 -6.66 15.50 -5.09
N GLU A 110 -6.76 14.75 -3.98
CA GLU A 110 -6.33 15.18 -2.65
C GLU A 110 -4.83 15.52 -2.64
N SER A 111 -4.00 14.65 -3.23
CA SER A 111 -2.55 14.85 -3.33
C SER A 111 -2.22 16.10 -4.15
N GLY A 112 -2.94 16.34 -5.24
CA GLY A 112 -2.80 17.55 -6.05
C GLY A 112 -3.18 18.82 -5.28
N ALA A 113 -4.31 18.79 -4.58
CA ALA A 113 -4.78 19.92 -3.79
C ALA A 113 -3.84 20.23 -2.61
N THR A 114 -3.41 19.22 -1.89
CA THR A 114 -2.44 19.38 -0.78
C THR A 114 -1.08 19.84 -1.26
N ALA A 115 -0.61 19.36 -2.41
CA ALA A 115 0.64 19.81 -3.02
C ALA A 115 0.56 21.30 -3.46
N ALA A 116 -0.60 21.76 -3.90
CA ALA A 116 -0.81 23.17 -4.24
C ALA A 116 -0.77 24.08 -3.00
N LEU A 117 -1.25 23.59 -1.85
CA LEU A 117 -1.31 24.36 -0.60
C LEU A 117 -0.03 24.28 0.23
N LEU A 118 0.56 23.11 0.36
CA LEU A 118 1.68 22.82 1.27
C LEU A 118 3.01 22.53 0.54
N GLY A 119 2.99 22.57 -0.79
CA GLY A 119 4.10 22.13 -1.62
C GLY A 119 4.19 20.59 -1.75
N PRO A 120 4.98 20.10 -2.73
CA PRO A 120 5.09 18.66 -3.00
C PRO A 120 5.61 17.86 -1.80
N VAL A 121 6.61 18.37 -1.08
CA VAL A 121 7.20 17.71 0.10
C VAL A 121 6.16 17.63 1.23
N GLY A 122 5.46 18.75 1.51
CA GLY A 122 4.41 18.77 2.53
C GLY A 122 3.28 17.79 2.25
N SER A 123 2.85 17.70 0.99
CA SER A 123 1.82 16.75 0.56
C SER A 123 2.24 15.29 0.79
N VAL A 124 3.46 14.92 0.41
CA VAL A 124 3.97 13.55 0.58
C VAL A 124 4.11 13.18 2.06
N VAL A 125 4.64 14.10 2.88
CA VAL A 125 4.78 13.88 4.33
C VAL A 125 3.40 13.77 4.99
N LEU A 126 2.47 14.63 4.64
CA LEU A 126 1.09 14.58 5.13
C LEU A 126 0.41 13.26 4.76
N GLY A 127 0.58 12.81 3.51
CA GLY A 127 0.08 11.50 3.05
C GLY A 127 0.66 10.34 3.83
N GLY A 128 1.97 10.34 4.10
CA GLY A 128 2.63 9.33 4.92
C GLY A 128 2.12 9.30 6.35
N LEU A 129 1.99 10.46 6.99
CA LEU A 129 1.41 10.59 8.35
C LEU A 129 -0.05 10.14 8.39
N GLY A 130 -0.85 10.53 7.38
CA GLY A 130 -2.24 10.10 7.23
C GLY A 130 -2.35 8.59 7.12
N THR A 131 -1.50 7.95 6.33
CA THR A 131 -1.44 6.49 6.19
C THR A 131 -1.14 5.81 7.52
N LEU A 132 -0.16 6.31 8.29
CA LEU A 132 0.16 5.78 9.62
C LEU A 132 -0.99 5.96 10.61
N LEU A 133 -1.64 7.12 10.59
CA LEU A 133 -2.80 7.42 11.44
C LEU A 133 -3.95 6.46 11.12
N VAL A 134 -4.29 6.31 9.85
CA VAL A 134 -5.36 5.40 9.41
C VAL A 134 -5.03 3.97 9.81
N ALA A 135 -3.81 3.49 9.57
CA ALA A 135 -3.39 2.15 9.97
C ALA A 135 -3.55 1.93 11.49
N ALA A 136 -3.14 2.90 12.31
CA ALA A 136 -3.27 2.84 13.77
C ALA A 136 -4.74 2.82 14.21
N LEU A 137 -5.59 3.69 13.62
CA LEU A 137 -7.02 3.74 13.92
C LEU A 137 -7.73 2.44 13.55
N TRP A 138 -7.44 1.89 12.37
CA TRP A 138 -8.03 0.63 11.92
C TRP A 138 -7.60 -0.55 12.79
N MET A 139 -6.34 -0.62 13.20
CA MET A 139 -5.89 -1.64 14.17
C MET A 139 -6.64 -1.54 15.50
N ARG A 140 -6.97 -0.33 15.93
CA ARG A 140 -7.69 -0.09 17.20
C ARG A 140 -9.18 -0.40 17.09
N TRP A 141 -9.82 -0.05 15.96
CA TRP A 141 -11.26 -0.23 15.77
C TRP A 141 -11.65 -1.62 15.28
N PHE A 142 -10.75 -2.27 14.55
CA PHE A 142 -10.98 -3.59 13.99
C PHE A 142 -9.91 -4.60 14.42
N PRO A 143 -9.81 -4.91 15.72
CA PRO A 143 -8.82 -5.86 16.22
C PRO A 143 -9.00 -7.27 15.66
N ALA A 144 -10.23 -7.63 15.22
CA ALA A 144 -10.51 -8.89 14.56
C ALA A 144 -9.73 -9.05 13.25
N LEU A 145 -9.59 -7.97 12.48
CA LEU A 145 -8.82 -7.97 11.23
C LEU A 145 -7.33 -8.15 11.47
N ALA A 146 -6.80 -7.49 12.51
CA ALA A 146 -5.39 -7.62 12.91
C ALA A 146 -5.05 -9.00 13.46
N ARG A 147 -6.05 -9.72 14.04
CA ARG A 147 -5.91 -11.06 14.62
C ARG A 147 -6.19 -12.17 13.63
N ARG A 148 -6.53 -11.86 12.38
CA ARG A 148 -6.80 -12.89 11.38
C ARG A 148 -5.52 -13.64 11.05
N ASP A 149 -5.45 -14.88 11.51
CA ASP A 149 -4.22 -15.69 11.52
C ASP A 149 -3.99 -16.45 10.20
N ARG A 150 -5.04 -16.78 9.45
CA ARG A 150 -4.92 -17.63 8.25
C ARG A 150 -5.63 -17.04 7.04
N LEU A 151 -4.99 -17.19 5.89
CA LEU A 151 -5.60 -16.93 4.59
C LEU A 151 -6.39 -18.13 4.06
N GLN A 152 -6.32 -19.26 4.76
CA GLN A 152 -7.01 -20.51 4.40
C GLN A 152 -7.65 -21.11 5.66
N GLU A 153 -8.93 -21.05 5.75
CA GLU A 153 -9.84 -22.02 6.35
C GLU A 153 -11.05 -22.17 5.47
#